data_16a5a40261f8e8809db708ff77e0cce7
#
_entry.id   16a5a40261f8e8809db708ff77e0cce7
#
_cell.length_a   1.000
_cell.length_b   1.000
_cell.length_c   1.000
_cell.angle_alpha   90.00
_cell.angle_beta   90.00
_cell.angle_gamma   90.00
#
_symmetry.space_group_name_H-M   'P 1'
#
loop_
_entity.id
_entity.type
_entity.pdbx_description
1 polymer ?
#
loop_
_entity_poly.entity_id
_entity_poly.type
_entity_poly.pdbx_seq_one_letter_code
_entity_poly.pdbx_strand_id
1 'polypeptide(L)'
;MLTGSGQAGLSVRRRHTRRVTEAITTAHDPSLTVYGAAWCPHCKRVKKFLAGHRIDYTNVDVDADPQAIERLKQLQAGGQIIPTVVYPDGTHEVNPSDEALAARLGVTLKADRSAYDLVIVGGGPAGLAAAIYAAREGIDAIVVEASALGGQAGISNRIENYPGFPDGISGAELADRFVAQARRYGMEFLPAVSVTAVEPDGEDLVTSLSAGQQLTSHAVIVATGSVYRRLGVPGEQEMTGAGVHFCATCDGPLYRGADEVVVIGGGNSALEEGLHLSEFAHRVRVLARSGLSAAPILQKRVQSDPQFTVHTGMDIVELQGADGRFTAVVARDRDHGTTRRFPAAAVFVFIGLQPNSAFLGATVQRNAGGFLITSPTMETSIPGVFAAGDVRSGSTKQLGSAVGDGITALLMTRRHLEFHHHKAPALTET
;
A
#
# COMPACT_ATOMS: atom_id res chain seq x y z
N MET A 1 4.20 50.81 -46.81
CA MET A 1 3.85 49.96 -47.96
C MET A 1 4.21 48.52 -47.63
N LEU A 2 3.17 47.71 -47.69
CA LEU A 2 3.10 46.26 -47.89
C LEU A 2 3.43 45.43 -46.68
N THR A 3 2.46 44.94 -45.93
CA THR A 3 1.45 43.89 -46.16
C THR A 3 2.06 42.50 -46.35
N GLY A 4 1.77 41.61 -45.45
CA GLY A 4 1.16 40.35 -45.70
C GLY A 4 1.30 39.36 -44.60
N SER A 5 0.21 39.21 -43.91
CA SER A 5 -0.18 38.20 -42.96
C SER A 5 -0.20 36.78 -43.52
N GLY A 6 0.18 35.82 -42.71
CA GLY A 6 -0.06 34.41 -42.95
C GLY A 6 -0.24 33.70 -41.61
N GLN A 7 -1.43 33.84 -41.01
CA GLN A 7 -1.86 33.01 -39.90
C GLN A 7 -2.43 31.70 -40.46
N ALA A 8 -1.70 30.60 -40.27
CA ALA A 8 -2.25 29.26 -40.42
C ALA A 8 -2.92 28.89 -39.11
N GLY A 9 -4.24 28.87 -39.11
CA GLY A 9 -5.07 28.48 -37.97
C GLY A 9 -5.03 26.98 -37.74
N LEU A 10 -4.46 26.55 -36.63
CA LEU A 10 -4.66 25.20 -36.08
C LEU A 10 -6.09 25.11 -35.55
N SER A 11 -6.93 24.35 -36.25
CA SER A 11 -8.25 23.98 -35.76
C SER A 11 -8.12 22.98 -34.63
N VAL A 12 -8.17 23.48 -33.40
CA VAL A 12 -8.36 22.63 -32.22
C VAL A 12 -9.78 22.08 -32.29
N ARG A 13 -9.91 20.78 -32.57
CA ARG A 13 -11.17 20.06 -32.40
C ARG A 13 -11.56 20.12 -30.94
N ARG A 14 -12.51 20.96 -30.60
CA ARG A 14 -13.22 20.98 -29.32
C ARG A 14 -13.96 19.66 -29.15
N ARG A 15 -13.35 18.70 -28.43
CA ARG A 15 -14.08 17.56 -27.91
C ARG A 15 -15.04 18.06 -26.83
N HIS A 16 -16.29 17.66 -26.94
CA HIS A 16 -17.36 17.94 -26.01
C HIS A 16 -16.96 17.45 -24.63
N THR A 17 -16.66 18.37 -23.75
CA THR A 17 -16.65 18.16 -22.30
C THR A 17 -18.09 17.95 -21.87
N ARG A 18 -18.53 16.70 -21.79
CA ARG A 18 -19.68 16.35 -20.95
C ARG A 18 -19.30 16.73 -19.52
N ARG A 19 -20.02 17.69 -18.96
CA ARG A 19 -19.99 18.01 -17.54
C ARG A 19 -20.38 16.75 -16.76
N VAL A 20 -19.41 16.05 -16.20
CA VAL A 20 -19.61 15.18 -15.04
C VAL A 20 -19.23 16.03 -13.83
N THR A 21 -20.11 16.95 -13.48
CA THR A 21 -20.13 17.59 -12.18
C THR A 21 -21.23 16.91 -11.38
N GLU A 22 -20.97 15.67 -10.98
CA GLU A 22 -21.64 15.13 -9.80
C GLU A 22 -20.60 15.12 -8.69
N ALA A 23 -20.83 16.01 -7.74
CA ALA A 23 -20.13 16.07 -6.48
C ALA A 23 -20.22 14.69 -5.84
N ILE A 24 -19.05 14.02 -5.65
CA ILE A 24 -18.94 12.98 -4.64
C ILE A 24 -19.08 13.71 -3.31
N THR A 25 -20.32 13.91 -2.90
CA THR A 25 -20.65 14.22 -1.52
C THR A 25 -20.15 13.00 -0.74
N THR A 26 -19.15 13.17 0.11
CA THR A 26 -18.86 12.28 1.22
C THR A 26 -20.06 12.36 2.18
N ALA A 27 -21.16 11.78 1.77
CA ALA A 27 -22.23 11.46 2.67
C ALA A 27 -21.75 10.29 3.50
N HIS A 28 -21.48 10.50 4.77
CA HIS A 28 -21.61 9.45 5.77
C HIS A 28 -23.04 8.92 5.64
N ASP A 29 -23.21 7.89 4.83
CA ASP A 29 -24.46 7.16 4.80
C ASP A 29 -24.35 6.05 5.87
N PRO A 30 -24.97 6.23 7.06
CA PRO A 30 -24.78 5.35 8.21
C PRO A 30 -25.46 4.00 8.07
N SER A 31 -25.82 3.58 6.89
CA SER A 31 -26.80 2.55 6.67
C SER A 31 -26.31 1.28 5.96
N LEU A 32 -25.12 1.26 5.32
CA LEU A 32 -24.56 -0.02 4.84
C LEU A 32 -24.07 -0.83 6.04
N THR A 33 -24.62 -2.01 6.25
CA THR A 33 -24.27 -2.86 7.39
C THR A 33 -23.80 -4.24 6.90
N VAL A 34 -22.67 -4.70 7.43
CA VAL A 34 -22.11 -6.02 7.14
C VAL A 34 -22.16 -6.89 8.37
N TYR A 35 -23.00 -7.92 8.34
CA TYR A 35 -23.03 -8.99 9.33
C TYR A 35 -21.98 -10.04 8.97
N GLY A 36 -21.07 -10.32 9.89
CA GLY A 36 -19.96 -11.25 9.61
C GLY A 36 -19.17 -11.63 10.85
N ALA A 37 -18.13 -12.45 10.66
CA ALA A 37 -17.23 -12.88 11.72
C ALA A 37 -15.76 -12.71 11.29
N ALA A 38 -14.87 -12.55 12.26
CA ALA A 38 -13.44 -12.33 11.99
C ALA A 38 -12.74 -13.53 11.32
N TRP A 39 -13.19 -14.76 11.61
CA TRP A 39 -12.65 -16.00 11.05
C TRP A 39 -13.15 -16.30 9.62
N CYS A 40 -14.26 -15.71 9.17
CA CYS A 40 -14.93 -16.01 7.92
C CYS A 40 -14.16 -15.45 6.70
N PRO A 41 -13.68 -16.29 5.76
CA PRO A 41 -12.95 -15.83 4.58
C PRO A 41 -13.79 -14.94 3.64
N HIS A 42 -15.08 -15.29 3.44
CA HIS A 42 -16.00 -14.51 2.61
C HIS A 42 -16.30 -13.13 3.23
N CYS A 43 -16.38 -13.04 4.55
CA CYS A 43 -16.53 -11.77 5.25
C CYS A 43 -15.31 -10.88 5.07
N LYS A 44 -14.09 -11.47 5.15
CA LYS A 44 -12.84 -10.75 4.88
C LYS A 44 -12.80 -10.21 3.44
N ARG A 45 -13.29 -10.97 2.45
CA ARG A 45 -13.39 -10.56 1.06
C ARG A 45 -14.30 -9.34 0.91
N VAL A 46 -15.54 -9.41 1.43
CA VAL A 46 -16.49 -8.29 1.37
C VAL A 46 -15.94 -7.04 2.05
N LYS A 47 -15.37 -7.18 3.25
CA LYS A 47 -14.74 -6.05 3.97
C LYS A 47 -13.56 -5.45 3.20
N LYS A 48 -12.73 -6.29 2.57
CA LYS A 48 -11.62 -5.83 1.71
C LYS A 48 -12.14 -5.07 0.50
N PHE A 49 -13.22 -5.56 -0.14
CA PHE A 49 -13.87 -4.88 -1.26
C PHE A 49 -14.36 -3.48 -0.88
N LEU A 50 -15.13 -3.38 0.20
CA LEU A 50 -15.67 -2.10 0.68
C LEU A 50 -14.56 -1.12 1.06
N ALA A 51 -13.56 -1.58 1.79
CA ALA A 51 -12.39 -0.78 2.15
C ALA A 51 -11.60 -0.32 0.91
N GLY A 52 -11.43 -1.20 -0.09
CA GLY A 52 -10.74 -0.90 -1.34
C GLY A 52 -11.40 0.23 -2.13
N HIS A 53 -12.73 0.30 -2.09
CA HIS A 53 -13.51 1.36 -2.72
C HIS A 53 -13.84 2.53 -1.78
N ARG A 54 -13.31 2.52 -0.53
CA ARG A 54 -13.55 3.54 0.51
C ARG A 54 -15.05 3.74 0.79
N ILE A 55 -15.78 2.63 0.85
CA ILE A 55 -17.20 2.60 1.19
C ILE A 55 -17.32 2.36 2.69
N ASP A 56 -17.89 3.31 3.39
CA ASP A 56 -18.14 3.22 4.83
C ASP A 56 -19.26 2.22 5.12
N TYR A 57 -19.10 1.43 6.17
CA TYR A 57 -20.10 0.46 6.62
C TYR A 57 -20.04 0.22 8.11
N THR A 58 -21.16 -0.16 8.69
CA THR A 58 -21.25 -0.67 10.06
C THR A 58 -20.91 -2.15 10.09
N ASN A 59 -19.86 -2.53 10.83
CA ASN A 59 -19.52 -3.93 11.03
C ASN A 59 -20.27 -4.50 12.24
N VAL A 60 -21.05 -5.56 12.03
CA VAL A 60 -21.73 -6.31 13.09
C VAL A 60 -21.09 -7.68 13.18
N ASP A 61 -20.39 -7.95 14.30
CA ASP A 61 -19.78 -9.24 14.57
C ASP A 61 -20.82 -10.19 15.17
N VAL A 62 -21.15 -11.26 14.45
CA VAL A 62 -22.19 -12.21 14.86
C VAL A 62 -21.77 -13.08 16.06
N ASP A 63 -20.47 -13.18 16.33
CA ASP A 63 -19.96 -13.91 17.50
C ASP A 63 -20.01 -13.05 18.77
N ALA A 64 -19.94 -11.72 18.62
CA ALA A 64 -19.93 -10.76 19.72
C ALA A 64 -21.32 -10.23 20.08
N ASP A 65 -22.28 -10.25 19.13
CA ASP A 65 -23.63 -9.72 19.30
C ASP A 65 -24.70 -10.82 19.11
N PRO A 66 -25.28 -11.34 20.20
CA PRO A 66 -26.35 -12.35 20.13
C PRO A 66 -27.60 -11.88 19.35
N GLN A 67 -27.88 -10.58 19.30
CA GLN A 67 -29.01 -10.02 18.55
C GLN A 67 -28.77 -10.05 17.03
N ALA A 68 -27.50 -10.07 16.62
CA ALA A 68 -27.13 -10.13 15.21
C ALA A 68 -27.62 -11.43 14.56
N ILE A 69 -27.55 -12.56 15.25
CA ILE A 69 -28.04 -13.85 14.77
C ILE A 69 -29.56 -13.83 14.55
N GLU A 70 -30.31 -13.28 15.51
CA GLU A 70 -31.77 -13.16 15.38
C GLU A 70 -32.15 -12.22 14.21
N ARG A 71 -31.37 -11.14 14.01
CA ARG A 71 -31.57 -10.25 12.87
C ARG A 71 -31.30 -10.95 11.55
N LEU A 72 -30.24 -11.78 11.45
CA LEU A 72 -29.96 -12.58 10.26
C LEU A 72 -31.11 -13.56 9.94
N LYS A 73 -31.64 -14.25 10.96
CA LYS A 73 -32.80 -15.15 10.77
C LYS A 73 -34.02 -14.41 10.22
N GLN A 74 -34.30 -13.21 10.70
CA GLN A 74 -35.37 -12.37 10.18
C GLN A 74 -35.15 -11.99 8.72
N LEU A 75 -33.94 -11.57 8.37
CA LEU A 75 -33.55 -11.16 7.00
C LEU A 75 -33.61 -12.35 6.02
N GLN A 76 -33.20 -13.53 6.44
CA GLN A 76 -32.99 -14.71 5.60
C GLN A 76 -34.07 -15.78 5.77
N ALA A 77 -35.23 -15.43 6.30
CA ALA A 77 -36.32 -16.39 6.56
C ALA A 77 -35.86 -17.65 7.35
N GLY A 78 -35.06 -17.46 8.39
CA GLY A 78 -34.49 -18.51 9.25
C GLY A 78 -33.02 -18.85 8.96
N GLY A 79 -32.44 -18.36 7.88
CA GLY A 79 -31.02 -18.55 7.55
C GLY A 79 -30.08 -17.72 8.44
N GLN A 80 -28.78 -18.13 8.51
CA GLN A 80 -27.74 -17.48 9.28
C GLN A 80 -26.42 -17.39 8.49
N ILE A 81 -26.52 -17.25 7.17
CA ILE A 81 -25.36 -17.22 6.28
C ILE A 81 -24.65 -15.87 6.40
N ILE A 82 -23.32 -15.88 6.52
CA ILE A 82 -22.45 -14.70 6.53
C ILE A 82 -21.41 -14.79 5.41
N PRO A 83 -20.96 -13.64 4.86
CA PRO A 83 -21.44 -12.29 5.14
C PRO A 83 -22.84 -12.02 4.62
N THR A 84 -23.61 -11.20 5.33
CA THR A 84 -24.84 -10.61 4.80
C THR A 84 -24.65 -9.09 4.81
N VAL A 85 -24.85 -8.49 3.64
CA VAL A 85 -24.77 -7.04 3.44
C VAL A 85 -26.17 -6.47 3.39
N VAL A 86 -26.49 -5.53 4.26
CA VAL A 86 -27.76 -4.80 4.29
C VAL A 86 -27.52 -3.39 3.78
N TYR A 87 -28.29 -3.01 2.75
CA TYR A 87 -28.15 -1.71 2.10
C TYR A 87 -29.05 -0.64 2.73
N PRO A 88 -28.79 0.65 2.44
CA PRO A 88 -29.57 1.80 2.95
C PRO A 88 -31.08 1.70 2.70
N ASP A 89 -31.47 1.10 1.60
CA ASP A 89 -32.87 0.92 1.21
C ASP A 89 -33.57 -0.27 1.93
N GLY A 90 -32.85 -0.91 2.87
CA GLY A 90 -33.35 -2.06 3.65
C GLY A 90 -33.28 -3.40 2.92
N THR A 91 -32.87 -3.43 1.66
CA THR A 91 -32.59 -4.68 0.94
C THR A 91 -31.33 -5.34 1.47
N HIS A 92 -31.15 -6.62 1.23
CA HIS A 92 -29.95 -7.32 1.65
C HIS A 92 -29.49 -8.34 0.61
N GLU A 93 -28.21 -8.67 0.64
CA GLU A 93 -27.59 -9.72 -0.14
C GLU A 93 -26.79 -10.68 0.77
N VAL A 94 -26.96 -11.98 0.51
CA VAL A 94 -26.28 -13.04 1.26
C VAL A 94 -25.06 -13.50 0.47
N ASN A 95 -23.88 -13.37 1.08
CA ASN A 95 -22.58 -13.69 0.47
C ASN A 95 -22.43 -13.14 -0.96
N PRO A 96 -22.65 -11.82 -1.17
CA PRO A 96 -22.56 -11.23 -2.50
C PRO A 96 -21.18 -11.43 -3.11
N SER A 97 -21.12 -11.64 -4.45
CA SER A 97 -19.85 -11.60 -5.18
C SER A 97 -19.31 -10.15 -5.29
N ASP A 98 -18.05 -9.99 -5.71
CA ASP A 98 -17.48 -8.65 -5.92
C ASP A 98 -18.20 -7.92 -7.07
N GLU A 99 -18.65 -8.65 -8.10
CA GLU A 99 -19.44 -8.11 -9.20
C GLU A 99 -20.84 -7.64 -8.74
N ALA A 100 -21.49 -8.41 -7.87
CA ALA A 100 -22.78 -8.03 -7.30
C ALA A 100 -22.66 -6.76 -6.44
N LEU A 101 -21.64 -6.71 -5.57
CA LEU A 101 -21.32 -5.52 -4.79
C LEU A 101 -21.01 -4.32 -5.68
N ALA A 102 -20.19 -4.51 -6.72
CA ALA A 102 -19.83 -3.46 -7.66
C ALA A 102 -21.06 -2.88 -8.37
N ALA A 103 -21.91 -3.74 -8.91
CA ALA A 103 -23.14 -3.33 -9.58
C ALA A 103 -24.09 -2.59 -8.64
N ARG A 104 -24.22 -3.05 -7.39
CA ARG A 104 -25.11 -2.46 -6.39
C ARG A 104 -24.62 -1.11 -5.86
N LEU A 105 -23.29 -0.95 -5.74
CA LEU A 105 -22.64 0.23 -5.17
C LEU A 105 -22.15 1.21 -6.25
N GLY A 106 -22.39 0.89 -7.54
CA GLY A 106 -22.03 1.76 -8.66
C GLY A 106 -20.50 1.91 -8.85
N VAL A 107 -19.71 0.89 -8.47
CA VAL A 107 -18.26 0.90 -8.64
C VAL A 107 -17.81 0.02 -9.81
N THR A 108 -16.69 0.38 -10.44
CA THR A 108 -16.16 -0.30 -11.63
C THR A 108 -15.07 -1.27 -11.23
N LEU A 109 -15.11 -2.51 -11.76
CA LEU A 109 -14.07 -3.54 -11.60
C LEU A 109 -13.28 -3.79 -12.88
N LYS A 110 -13.55 -3.05 -13.94
CA LYS A 110 -12.88 -3.18 -15.23
C LYS A 110 -12.41 -1.82 -15.70
N ALA A 111 -11.26 -1.81 -16.34
CA ALA A 111 -10.78 -0.62 -17.04
C ALA A 111 -11.70 -0.30 -18.23
N ASP A 112 -11.85 0.98 -18.53
CA ASP A 112 -12.71 1.47 -19.62
C ASP A 112 -12.22 0.98 -20.99
N ARG A 113 -10.92 0.70 -21.10
CA ARG A 113 -10.23 0.26 -22.33
C ARG A 113 -9.29 -0.91 -22.02
N SER A 114 -8.79 -1.54 -23.08
CA SER A 114 -7.80 -2.62 -22.97
C SER A 114 -6.38 -2.20 -23.38
N ALA A 115 -6.20 -1.00 -23.93
CA ALA A 115 -4.90 -0.48 -24.38
C ALA A 115 -4.65 0.92 -23.82
N TYR A 116 -3.41 1.15 -23.38
CA TYR A 116 -2.90 2.40 -22.82
C TYR A 116 -1.44 2.61 -23.24
N ASP A 117 -0.92 3.82 -23.14
CA ASP A 117 0.53 4.05 -23.26
C ASP A 117 1.27 3.51 -22.04
N LEU A 118 0.64 3.63 -20.85
CA LEU A 118 1.25 3.32 -19.57
C LEU A 118 0.27 2.66 -18.58
N VAL A 119 0.68 1.54 -17.98
CA VAL A 119 0.00 0.96 -16.81
C VAL A 119 0.85 1.23 -15.55
N ILE A 120 0.27 1.87 -14.55
CA ILE A 120 0.89 2.09 -13.23
C ILE A 120 0.32 1.06 -12.26
N VAL A 121 1.16 0.14 -11.76
CA VAL A 121 0.76 -0.92 -10.85
C VAL A 121 1.08 -0.50 -9.43
N GLY A 122 0.02 -0.21 -8.66
CA GLY A 122 0.11 0.28 -7.29
C GLY A 122 -0.25 1.75 -7.14
N GLY A 123 -1.25 2.02 -6.29
CA GLY A 123 -1.77 3.36 -5.98
C GLY A 123 -1.24 3.94 -4.67
N GLY A 124 -0.02 3.55 -4.24
CA GLY A 124 0.69 4.16 -3.14
C GLY A 124 1.35 5.50 -3.53
N PRO A 125 2.12 6.15 -2.64
CA PRO A 125 2.72 7.46 -2.90
C PRO A 125 3.55 7.54 -4.19
N ALA A 126 4.32 6.49 -4.50
CA ALA A 126 5.11 6.43 -5.72
C ALA A 126 4.22 6.38 -6.98
N GLY A 127 3.23 5.48 -6.98
CA GLY A 127 2.31 5.36 -8.11
C GLY A 127 1.42 6.58 -8.32
N LEU A 128 0.93 7.19 -7.23
CA LEU A 128 0.14 8.41 -7.29
C LEU A 128 0.97 9.61 -7.79
N ALA A 129 2.24 9.71 -7.40
CA ALA A 129 3.13 10.73 -7.92
C ALA A 129 3.39 10.55 -9.41
N ALA A 130 3.66 9.32 -9.87
CA ALA A 130 3.78 8.99 -11.28
C ALA A 130 2.49 9.34 -12.04
N ALA A 131 1.33 9.00 -11.48
CA ALA A 131 0.02 9.26 -12.07
C ALA A 131 -0.27 10.76 -12.28
N ILE A 132 0.07 11.59 -11.29
CA ILE A 132 -0.07 13.05 -11.39
C ILE A 132 0.75 13.59 -12.57
N TYR A 133 1.99 13.15 -12.70
CA TYR A 133 2.87 13.59 -13.78
C TYR A 133 2.41 13.05 -15.14
N ALA A 134 2.04 11.76 -15.24
CA ALA A 134 1.50 11.17 -16.47
C ALA A 134 0.29 11.95 -16.99
N ALA A 135 -0.69 12.18 -16.11
CA ALA A 135 -1.90 12.90 -16.46
C ALA A 135 -1.63 14.36 -16.90
N ARG A 136 -0.68 15.04 -16.24
CA ARG A 136 -0.30 16.42 -16.62
C ARG A 136 0.40 16.49 -17.97
N GLU A 137 1.16 15.47 -18.34
CA GLU A 137 1.87 15.39 -19.63
C GLU A 137 1.01 14.81 -20.75
N GLY A 138 -0.24 14.41 -20.44
CA GLY A 138 -1.18 13.88 -21.42
C GLY A 138 -0.86 12.45 -21.87
N ILE A 139 -0.06 11.72 -21.09
CA ILE A 139 0.20 10.29 -21.31
C ILE A 139 -1.08 9.53 -21.00
N ASP A 140 -1.51 8.69 -21.93
CA ASP A 140 -2.67 7.83 -21.76
C ASP A 140 -2.36 6.69 -20.80
N ALA A 141 -2.80 6.83 -19.54
CA ALA A 141 -2.40 5.96 -18.47
C ALA A 141 -3.54 5.54 -17.55
N ILE A 142 -3.37 4.37 -16.91
CA ILE A 142 -4.26 3.86 -15.87
C ILE A 142 -3.46 3.47 -14.63
N VAL A 143 -4.03 3.69 -13.43
CA VAL A 143 -3.50 3.16 -12.16
C VAL A 143 -4.33 1.98 -11.72
N VAL A 144 -3.70 0.82 -11.55
CA VAL A 144 -4.32 -0.40 -11.00
C VAL A 144 -3.83 -0.61 -9.57
N GLU A 145 -4.77 -0.70 -8.62
CA GLU A 145 -4.46 -0.85 -7.19
C GLU A 145 -5.23 -2.03 -6.57
N ALA A 146 -4.51 -2.92 -5.90
CA ALA A 146 -5.08 -4.14 -5.31
C ALA A 146 -5.98 -3.91 -4.09
N SER A 147 -5.93 -2.70 -3.52
CA SER A 147 -6.70 -2.30 -2.34
C SER A 147 -7.20 -0.85 -2.50
N ALA A 148 -7.23 -0.09 -1.42
CA ALA A 148 -7.54 1.33 -1.47
C ALA A 148 -6.33 2.16 -1.93
N LEU A 149 -6.59 3.24 -2.68
CA LEU A 149 -5.58 4.22 -3.08
C LEU A 149 -4.94 4.87 -1.84
N GLY A 150 -3.63 5.07 -1.88
CA GLY A 150 -2.83 5.63 -0.79
C GLY A 150 -1.78 4.66 -0.24
N GLY A 151 -1.95 3.34 -0.47
CA GLY A 151 -1.01 2.31 -0.03
C GLY A 151 -0.76 2.33 1.48
N GLN A 152 0.45 1.97 1.92
CA GLN A 152 0.83 1.97 3.34
C GLN A 152 0.75 3.36 3.99
N ALA A 153 1.04 4.42 3.25
CA ALA A 153 0.91 5.78 3.76
C ALA A 153 -0.55 6.13 4.08
N GLY A 154 -1.50 5.66 3.26
CA GLY A 154 -2.93 5.95 3.42
C GLY A 154 -3.55 5.44 4.72
N ILE A 155 -2.96 4.44 5.37
CA ILE A 155 -3.44 3.89 6.65
C ILE A 155 -2.73 4.50 7.87
N SER A 156 -1.77 5.41 7.68
CA SER A 156 -1.08 6.09 8.78
C SER A 156 -1.97 7.15 9.40
N ASN A 157 -2.12 7.12 10.73
CA ASN A 157 -2.94 8.09 11.45
C ASN A 157 -2.40 9.50 11.30
N ARG A 158 -1.07 9.67 11.34
CA ARG A 158 -0.38 10.95 11.23
C ARG A 158 0.97 10.80 10.55
N ILE A 159 1.27 11.68 9.62
CA ILE A 159 2.52 11.79 8.89
C ILE A 159 3.12 13.17 9.22
N GLU A 160 4.28 13.21 9.87
CA GLU A 160 4.93 14.44 10.34
C GLU A 160 6.23 14.75 9.56
N ASN A 161 6.73 13.78 8.81
CA ASN A 161 7.99 13.87 8.08
C ASN A 161 7.84 14.08 6.57
N TYR A 162 6.65 14.48 6.09
CA TYR A 162 6.43 14.85 4.71
C TYR A 162 6.43 16.38 4.56
N PRO A 163 7.35 16.95 3.72
CA PRO A 163 7.46 18.39 3.58
C PRO A 163 6.19 19.07 3.11
N GLY A 164 5.91 20.29 3.63
CA GLY A 164 4.74 21.09 3.29
C GLY A 164 3.60 21.00 4.29
N PHE A 165 3.71 20.16 5.33
CA PHE A 165 2.70 19.98 6.38
C PHE A 165 3.32 20.16 7.78
N PRO A 166 3.52 21.42 8.24
CA PRO A 166 4.21 21.71 9.50
C PRO A 166 3.49 21.12 10.72
N ASP A 167 2.16 20.98 10.64
CA ASP A 167 1.34 20.39 11.70
C ASP A 167 1.07 18.90 11.49
N GLY A 168 1.74 18.28 10.50
CA GLY A 168 1.46 16.91 10.06
C GLY A 168 0.15 16.81 9.26
N ILE A 169 -0.10 15.63 8.72
CA ILE A 169 -1.31 15.30 7.95
C ILE A 169 -1.66 13.83 8.16
N SER A 170 -2.94 13.46 8.11
CA SER A 170 -3.30 12.05 8.09
C SER A 170 -2.93 11.41 6.74
N GLY A 171 -2.56 10.13 6.77
CA GLY A 171 -2.22 9.41 5.54
C GLY A 171 -3.38 9.35 4.54
N ALA A 172 -4.60 9.17 5.05
CA ALA A 172 -5.81 9.18 4.23
C ALA A 172 -6.00 10.52 3.50
N GLU A 173 -5.90 11.64 4.23
CA GLU A 173 -6.04 12.97 3.64
C GLU A 173 -4.95 13.26 2.60
N LEU A 174 -3.70 12.89 2.87
CA LEU A 174 -2.61 13.05 1.91
C LEU A 174 -2.87 12.26 0.64
N ALA A 175 -3.30 11.00 0.77
CA ALA A 175 -3.65 10.15 -0.36
C ALA A 175 -4.82 10.74 -1.17
N ASP A 176 -5.85 11.27 -0.51
CA ASP A 176 -6.99 11.92 -1.17
C ASP A 176 -6.55 13.14 -1.98
N ARG A 177 -5.63 13.94 -1.45
CA ARG A 177 -5.07 15.09 -2.17
C ARG A 177 -4.32 14.67 -3.43
N PHE A 178 -3.52 13.59 -3.37
CA PHE A 178 -2.82 13.05 -4.54
C PHE A 178 -3.79 12.52 -5.59
N VAL A 179 -4.79 11.74 -5.16
CA VAL A 179 -5.83 11.19 -6.05
C VAL A 179 -6.64 12.32 -6.71
N ALA A 180 -7.08 13.31 -5.93
CA ALA A 180 -7.82 14.46 -6.45
C ALA A 180 -6.98 15.25 -7.48
N GLN A 181 -5.67 15.41 -7.21
CA GLN A 181 -4.76 16.08 -8.13
C GLN A 181 -4.61 15.32 -9.45
N ALA A 182 -4.45 13.99 -9.43
CA ALA A 182 -4.35 13.18 -10.64
C ALA A 182 -5.69 13.16 -11.41
N ARG A 183 -6.82 13.01 -10.72
CA ARG A 183 -8.17 13.03 -11.33
C ARG A 183 -8.49 14.36 -12.02
N ARG A 184 -8.00 15.47 -11.50
CA ARG A 184 -8.18 16.80 -12.12
C ARG A 184 -7.66 16.83 -13.55
N TYR A 185 -6.66 16.01 -13.87
CA TYR A 185 -6.07 15.91 -15.22
C TYR A 185 -6.57 14.69 -16.00
N GLY A 186 -7.60 13.99 -15.51
CA GLY A 186 -8.25 12.88 -16.21
C GLY A 186 -7.64 11.51 -15.99
N MET A 187 -6.81 11.32 -14.95
CA MET A 187 -6.24 9.99 -14.63
C MET A 187 -7.34 8.99 -14.30
N GLU A 188 -7.28 7.84 -14.95
CA GLU A 188 -8.13 6.69 -14.66
C GLU A 188 -7.54 5.84 -13.52
N PHE A 189 -8.42 5.40 -12.60
CA PHE A 189 -8.06 4.56 -11.46
C PHE A 189 -8.93 3.32 -11.42
N LEU A 190 -8.31 2.17 -11.22
CA LEU A 190 -8.96 0.88 -11.03
C LEU A 190 -8.57 0.30 -9.65
N PRO A 191 -9.26 0.71 -8.57
CA PRO A 191 -9.00 0.21 -7.22
C PRO A 191 -9.63 -1.16 -6.99
N ALA A 192 -9.17 -1.88 -5.95
CA ALA A 192 -9.60 -3.22 -5.53
C ALA A 192 -9.39 -4.31 -6.61
N VAL A 193 -8.55 -4.06 -7.61
CA VAL A 193 -8.17 -5.01 -8.66
C VAL A 193 -6.66 -5.27 -8.58
N SER A 194 -6.28 -6.55 -8.46
CA SER A 194 -4.86 -6.93 -8.40
C SER A 194 -4.31 -7.23 -9.78
N VAL A 195 -3.06 -6.84 -10.02
CA VAL A 195 -2.28 -7.33 -11.15
C VAL A 195 -1.71 -8.70 -10.80
N THR A 196 -1.91 -9.68 -11.66
CA THR A 196 -1.49 -11.08 -11.46
C THR A 196 -0.27 -11.47 -12.28
N ALA A 197 -0.04 -10.80 -13.41
CA ALA A 197 1.15 -10.95 -14.24
C ALA A 197 1.43 -9.68 -15.05
N VAL A 198 2.71 -9.48 -15.41
CA VAL A 198 3.13 -8.54 -16.47
C VAL A 198 4.12 -9.29 -17.34
N GLU A 199 3.80 -9.45 -18.61
CA GLU A 199 4.56 -10.25 -19.54
C GLU A 199 4.83 -9.46 -20.83
N PRO A 200 6.04 -9.56 -21.42
CA PRO A 200 6.32 -9.00 -22.73
C PRO A 200 5.52 -9.69 -23.84
N ASP A 201 5.00 -8.91 -24.78
CA ASP A 201 4.33 -9.36 -26.00
C ASP A 201 4.81 -8.52 -27.19
N GLY A 202 5.87 -8.95 -27.85
CA GLY A 202 6.53 -8.19 -28.89
C GLY A 202 7.21 -6.92 -28.36
N GLU A 203 6.79 -5.76 -28.83
CA GLU A 203 7.24 -4.44 -28.34
C GLU A 203 6.33 -3.92 -27.19
N ASP A 204 5.23 -4.60 -26.90
CA ASP A 204 4.25 -4.25 -25.88
C ASP A 204 4.40 -5.09 -24.61
N LEU A 205 3.65 -4.72 -23.59
CA LEU A 205 3.54 -5.41 -22.33
C LEU A 205 2.07 -5.75 -22.06
N VAL A 206 1.79 -7.00 -21.70
CA VAL A 206 0.46 -7.46 -21.30
C VAL A 206 0.40 -7.53 -19.78
N THR A 207 -0.49 -6.75 -19.19
CA THR A 207 -0.80 -6.74 -17.77
C THR A 207 -2.09 -7.50 -17.51
N SER A 208 -2.01 -8.65 -16.83
CA SER A 208 -3.17 -9.48 -16.48
C SER A 208 -3.74 -9.06 -15.12
N LEU A 209 -5.07 -8.93 -15.04
CA LEU A 209 -5.80 -8.49 -13.85
C LEU A 209 -6.55 -9.66 -13.20
N SER A 210 -6.75 -9.59 -11.88
CA SER A 210 -7.50 -10.59 -11.09
C SER A 210 -8.97 -10.73 -11.53
N ALA A 211 -9.54 -9.70 -12.16
CA ALA A 211 -10.89 -9.71 -12.74
C ALA A 211 -10.95 -10.38 -14.13
N GLY A 212 -9.84 -10.99 -14.59
CA GLY A 212 -9.76 -11.68 -15.88
C GLY A 212 -9.56 -10.77 -17.10
N GLN A 213 -9.53 -9.44 -16.93
CA GLN A 213 -9.20 -8.50 -17.98
C GLN A 213 -7.67 -8.46 -18.20
N GLN A 214 -7.25 -8.22 -19.44
CA GLN A 214 -5.86 -7.94 -19.80
C GLN A 214 -5.77 -6.51 -20.36
N LEU A 215 -4.68 -5.83 -19.99
CA LEU A 215 -4.35 -4.49 -20.50
C LEU A 215 -3.05 -4.60 -21.27
N THR A 216 -3.03 -4.03 -22.49
CA THR A 216 -1.82 -3.87 -23.29
C THR A 216 -1.25 -2.47 -23.10
N SER A 217 0.07 -2.34 -22.96
CA SER A 217 0.71 -1.03 -22.85
C SER A 217 2.14 -1.06 -23.38
N HIS A 218 2.66 0.11 -23.78
CA HIS A 218 4.07 0.27 -24.19
C HIS A 218 5.01 0.32 -22.98
N ALA A 219 4.51 0.69 -21.81
CA ALA A 219 5.30 0.75 -20.59
C ALA A 219 4.48 0.37 -19.34
N VAL A 220 5.19 -0.09 -18.30
CA VAL A 220 4.63 -0.38 -16.98
C VAL A 220 5.50 0.25 -15.89
N ILE A 221 4.91 0.96 -14.94
CA ILE A 221 5.57 1.39 -13.70
C ILE A 221 5.09 0.51 -12.54
N VAL A 222 5.98 -0.26 -11.94
CA VAL A 222 5.73 -1.08 -10.77
C VAL A 222 5.95 -0.25 -9.51
N ALA A 223 4.88 0.15 -8.83
CA ALA A 223 4.87 0.98 -7.63
C ALA A 223 4.15 0.28 -6.46
N THR A 224 4.21 -1.04 -6.43
CA THR A 224 3.46 -1.91 -5.51
C THR A 224 3.98 -1.92 -4.07
N GLY A 225 5.14 -1.30 -3.83
CA GLY A 225 5.72 -1.15 -2.51
C GLY A 225 6.18 -2.47 -1.88
N SER A 226 6.23 -2.48 -0.56
CA SER A 226 6.58 -3.65 0.25
C SER A 226 5.72 -3.71 1.50
N VAL A 227 5.64 -4.88 2.12
CA VAL A 227 4.94 -5.09 3.38
C VAL A 227 5.91 -5.53 4.46
N TYR A 228 5.72 -5.06 5.68
CA TYR A 228 6.45 -5.54 6.83
C TYR A 228 6.03 -6.97 7.15
N ARG A 229 7.02 -7.83 7.39
CA ARG A 229 6.74 -9.16 7.93
C ARG A 229 6.15 -9.02 9.31
N ARG A 230 5.09 -9.78 9.55
CA ARG A 230 4.39 -9.81 10.83
C ARG A 230 4.90 -10.96 11.69
N LEU A 231 4.84 -10.77 13.00
CA LEU A 231 5.13 -11.84 13.97
C LEU A 231 4.06 -12.93 13.91
N GLY A 232 2.81 -12.53 13.65
CA GLY A 232 1.66 -13.44 13.63
C GLY A 232 1.25 -13.92 15.02
N VAL A 233 1.52 -13.12 16.05
CA VAL A 233 1.20 -13.45 17.46
C VAL A 233 0.01 -12.65 17.96
N PRO A 234 -0.71 -13.16 19.00
CA PRO A 234 -1.78 -12.41 19.67
C PRO A 234 -1.33 -11.01 20.08
N GLY A 235 -2.20 -10.01 19.93
CA GLY A 235 -1.97 -8.63 20.29
C GLY A 235 -1.22 -7.79 19.25
N GLU A 236 -0.61 -8.39 18.23
CA GLU A 236 0.13 -7.62 17.22
C GLU A 236 -0.79 -6.71 16.40
N GLN A 237 -1.90 -7.24 15.92
CA GLN A 237 -2.80 -6.49 15.05
C GLN A 237 -3.56 -5.41 15.82
N GLU A 238 -4.05 -5.74 17.00
CA GLU A 238 -4.86 -4.86 17.86
C GLU A 238 -4.08 -3.62 18.31
N MET A 239 -2.78 -3.77 18.51
CA MET A 239 -1.93 -2.69 19.01
C MET A 239 -1.02 -2.07 17.95
N THR A 240 -1.18 -2.43 16.68
CA THR A 240 -0.45 -1.78 15.58
C THR A 240 -0.81 -0.28 15.54
N GLY A 241 0.21 0.59 15.64
CA GLY A 241 0.05 2.05 15.76
C GLY A 241 -0.26 2.53 17.20
N ALA A 242 -0.56 1.62 18.14
CA ALA A 242 -0.83 1.91 19.55
C ALA A 242 0.24 1.31 20.47
N GLY A 243 1.51 1.36 20.02
CA GLY A 243 2.69 0.85 20.70
C GLY A 243 3.38 -0.32 20.01
N VAL A 244 2.80 -0.87 18.94
CA VAL A 244 3.46 -1.83 18.04
C VAL A 244 3.76 -1.12 16.71
N HIS A 245 5.04 -0.99 16.38
CA HIS A 245 5.55 -0.16 15.28
C HIS A 245 6.50 -0.94 14.37
N PHE A 246 6.71 -0.41 13.14
CA PHE A 246 7.55 -1.02 12.11
C PHE A 246 8.56 -0.04 11.49
N CYS A 247 8.61 1.21 11.99
CA CYS A 247 9.50 2.26 11.48
C CYS A 247 10.00 3.12 12.66
N ALA A 248 11.28 3.05 12.99
CA ALA A 248 11.83 3.85 14.07
C ALA A 248 11.92 5.33 13.72
N THR A 249 12.28 5.64 12.47
CA THR A 249 12.33 7.03 11.98
C THR A 249 10.96 7.73 12.04
N CYS A 250 9.86 6.96 11.82
CA CYS A 250 8.50 7.50 11.83
C CYS A 250 7.96 7.67 13.25
N ASP A 251 8.14 6.65 14.08
CA ASP A 251 7.43 6.53 15.37
C ASP A 251 8.35 6.69 16.59
N GLY A 252 9.68 6.58 16.41
CA GLY A 252 10.67 6.73 17.48
C GLY A 252 10.55 8.04 18.26
N PRO A 253 10.37 9.20 17.60
CA PRO A 253 10.21 10.48 18.29
C PRO A 253 9.06 10.53 19.29
N LEU A 254 8.01 9.69 19.12
CA LEU A 254 6.86 9.60 20.06
C LEU A 254 7.27 9.04 21.43
N TYR A 255 8.40 8.35 21.51
CA TYR A 255 8.90 7.68 22.73
C TYR A 255 10.05 8.43 23.37
N ARG A 256 10.17 9.73 23.10
CA ARG A 256 11.19 10.58 23.76
C ARG A 256 11.00 10.61 25.26
N GLY A 257 12.06 10.18 25.98
CA GLY A 257 12.05 10.07 27.44
C GLY A 257 11.36 8.81 27.99
N ALA A 258 10.95 7.86 27.14
CA ALA A 258 10.46 6.57 27.60
C ALA A 258 11.56 5.78 28.30
N ASP A 259 11.20 5.06 29.37
CA ASP A 259 12.16 4.26 30.12
C ASP A 259 12.77 3.14 29.28
N GLU A 260 11.95 2.44 28.52
CA GLU A 260 12.40 1.32 27.69
C GLU A 260 11.52 1.11 26.47
N VAL A 261 12.15 0.81 25.34
CA VAL A 261 11.50 0.28 24.13
C VAL A 261 12.10 -1.08 23.76
N VAL A 262 11.30 -1.94 23.14
CA VAL A 262 11.75 -3.25 22.67
C VAL A 262 11.92 -3.22 21.16
N VAL A 263 13.01 -3.82 20.67
CA VAL A 263 13.27 -4.09 19.26
C VAL A 263 13.21 -5.60 19.05
N ILE A 264 12.38 -6.06 18.11
CA ILE A 264 12.32 -7.47 17.71
C ILE A 264 13.02 -7.64 16.38
N GLY A 265 14.12 -8.39 16.38
CA GLY A 265 14.95 -8.67 15.20
C GLY A 265 16.42 -8.76 15.56
N GLY A 266 17.24 -9.35 14.66
CA GLY A 266 18.68 -9.53 14.88
C GLY A 266 19.54 -9.19 13.66
N GLY A 267 18.93 -8.65 12.58
CA GLY A 267 19.61 -8.21 11.35
C GLY A 267 20.06 -6.74 11.41
N ASN A 268 20.69 -6.29 10.31
CA ASN A 268 21.17 -4.91 10.20
C ASN A 268 20.08 -3.88 10.55
N SER A 269 18.91 -3.98 9.94
CA SER A 269 17.81 -3.04 10.20
C SER A 269 17.43 -2.98 11.67
N ALA A 270 17.37 -4.12 12.37
CA ALA A 270 17.02 -4.14 13.80
C ALA A 270 18.04 -3.38 14.66
N LEU A 271 19.35 -3.52 14.37
CA LEU A 271 20.38 -2.86 15.14
C LEU A 271 20.55 -1.39 14.73
N GLU A 272 20.46 -1.05 13.45
CA GLU A 272 20.50 0.33 12.96
C GLU A 272 19.34 1.16 13.51
N GLU A 273 18.12 0.64 13.35
CA GLU A 273 16.90 1.27 13.88
C GLU A 273 16.88 1.29 15.43
N GLY A 274 17.44 0.26 16.07
CA GLY A 274 17.64 0.24 17.52
C GLY A 274 18.58 1.35 18.00
N LEU A 275 19.68 1.58 17.29
CA LEU A 275 20.61 2.69 17.56
C LEU A 275 19.93 4.04 17.36
N HIS A 276 19.04 4.17 16.40
CA HIS A 276 18.25 5.38 16.23
C HIS A 276 17.23 5.57 17.37
N LEU A 277 16.60 4.48 17.83
CA LEU A 277 15.67 4.53 18.98
C LEU A 277 16.35 4.91 20.30
N SER A 278 17.65 4.62 20.47
CA SER A 278 18.40 5.03 21.67
C SER A 278 18.59 6.55 21.79
N GLU A 279 18.34 7.32 20.72
CA GLU A 279 18.31 8.78 20.75
C GLU A 279 17.03 9.32 21.44
N PHE A 280 16.01 8.49 21.58
CA PHE A 280 14.70 8.87 22.13
C PHE A 280 14.42 8.20 23.47
N ALA A 281 14.63 6.89 23.60
CA ALA A 281 14.36 6.14 24.84
C ALA A 281 15.63 5.97 25.70
N HIS A 282 15.45 5.83 27.00
CA HIS A 282 16.58 5.63 27.93
C HIS A 282 17.21 4.23 27.77
N ARG A 283 16.44 3.22 27.40
CA ARG A 283 16.90 1.85 27.17
C ARG A 283 16.27 1.24 25.93
N VAL A 284 17.06 0.44 25.21
CA VAL A 284 16.61 -0.36 24.06
C VAL A 284 16.90 -1.82 24.33
N ARG A 285 15.87 -2.63 24.38
CA ARG A 285 15.98 -4.09 24.53
C ARG A 285 15.81 -4.77 23.20
N VAL A 286 16.82 -5.50 22.77
CA VAL A 286 16.77 -6.28 21.52
C VAL A 286 16.40 -7.73 21.84
N LEU A 287 15.33 -8.23 21.21
CA LEU A 287 14.90 -9.62 21.28
C LEU A 287 15.09 -10.26 19.89
N ALA A 288 16.03 -11.19 19.78
CA ALA A 288 16.32 -11.90 18.54
C ALA A 288 15.97 -13.39 18.67
N ARG A 289 15.28 -13.95 17.66
CA ARG A 289 14.89 -15.37 17.64
C ARG A 289 16.07 -16.32 17.59
N SER A 290 17.14 -15.93 16.92
CA SER A 290 18.42 -16.64 16.83
C SER A 290 19.56 -15.69 17.24
N GLY A 291 20.80 -16.01 16.94
CA GLY A 291 21.91 -15.07 17.10
C GLY A 291 21.74 -13.80 16.25
N LEU A 292 22.52 -12.79 16.54
CA LEU A 292 22.56 -11.56 15.73
C LEU A 292 23.21 -11.88 14.37
N SER A 293 22.51 -11.54 13.29
CA SER A 293 22.96 -11.67 11.89
C SER A 293 23.39 -10.33 11.26
N ALA A 294 23.36 -9.25 12.03
CA ALA A 294 23.82 -7.94 11.61
C ALA A 294 25.34 -7.91 11.37
N ALA A 295 25.82 -6.90 10.64
CA ALA A 295 27.25 -6.70 10.43
C ALA A 295 28.00 -6.58 11.77
N PRO A 296 29.24 -7.17 11.88
CA PRO A 296 29.98 -7.20 13.15
C PRO A 296 30.19 -5.84 13.79
N ILE A 297 30.29 -4.78 12.99
CA ILE A 297 30.46 -3.42 13.51
C ILE A 297 29.20 -2.94 14.26
N LEU A 298 28.01 -3.25 13.77
CA LEU A 298 26.74 -2.93 14.42
C LEU A 298 26.57 -3.74 15.70
N GLN A 299 26.87 -5.05 15.65
CA GLN A 299 26.85 -5.91 16.83
C GLN A 299 27.75 -5.36 17.93
N LYS A 300 29.00 -5.02 17.59
CA LYS A 300 29.97 -4.46 18.55
C LYS A 300 29.47 -3.15 19.15
N ARG A 301 28.90 -2.25 18.33
CA ARG A 301 28.37 -0.96 18.79
C ARG A 301 27.23 -1.15 19.78
N VAL A 302 26.25 -1.99 19.47
CA VAL A 302 25.11 -2.30 20.33
C VAL A 302 25.55 -3.00 21.64
N GLN A 303 26.48 -3.97 21.55
CA GLN A 303 26.97 -4.70 22.72
C GLN A 303 27.84 -3.86 23.67
N SER A 304 28.49 -2.80 23.16
CA SER A 304 29.32 -1.90 23.98
C SER A 304 28.53 -0.70 24.54
N ASP A 305 27.30 -0.51 24.12
CA ASP A 305 26.47 0.60 24.56
C ASP A 305 25.62 0.19 25.79
N PRO A 306 25.78 0.88 26.95
CA PRO A 306 25.05 0.54 28.18
C PRO A 306 23.56 0.75 28.09
N GLN A 307 23.04 1.49 27.11
CA GLN A 307 21.60 1.65 26.87
C GLN A 307 20.97 0.36 26.32
N PHE A 308 21.78 -0.56 25.77
CA PHE A 308 21.26 -1.76 25.14
C PHE A 308 21.31 -2.98 26.05
N THR A 309 20.25 -3.80 25.93
CA THR A 309 20.23 -5.16 26.45
C THR A 309 19.81 -6.11 25.33
N VAL A 310 20.65 -7.08 25.00
CA VAL A 310 20.42 -8.04 23.91
C VAL A 310 20.07 -9.41 24.46
N HIS A 311 18.97 -9.97 24.02
CA HIS A 311 18.55 -11.35 24.29
C HIS A 311 18.42 -12.09 22.95
N THR A 312 19.15 -13.17 22.82
CA THR A 312 19.04 -14.11 21.69
C THR A 312 18.26 -15.35 22.09
N GLY A 313 17.81 -16.16 21.14
CA GLY A 313 17.03 -17.37 21.42
C GLY A 313 15.59 -17.07 21.90
N MET A 314 15.04 -15.89 21.58
CA MET A 314 13.73 -15.46 22.05
C MET A 314 12.64 -15.66 20.98
N ASP A 315 11.75 -16.64 21.19
CA ASP A 315 10.53 -16.77 20.38
C ASP A 315 9.45 -15.85 20.97
N ILE A 316 8.97 -14.88 20.20
CA ILE A 316 7.88 -14.00 20.64
C ILE A 316 6.58 -14.82 20.63
N VAL A 317 5.86 -14.77 21.74
CA VAL A 317 4.63 -15.55 21.96
C VAL A 317 3.38 -14.67 21.92
N GLU A 318 3.48 -13.46 22.46
CA GLU A 318 2.35 -12.56 22.63
C GLU A 318 2.85 -11.12 22.79
N LEU A 319 2.08 -10.17 22.30
CA LEU A 319 2.20 -8.76 22.63
C LEU A 319 1.04 -8.38 23.56
N GLN A 320 1.33 -7.97 24.79
CA GLN A 320 0.32 -7.64 25.78
C GLN A 320 -0.03 -6.16 25.75
N GLY A 321 -1.30 -5.88 25.96
CA GLY A 321 -1.83 -4.53 26.06
C GLY A 321 -2.81 -4.36 27.21
N ALA A 322 -3.05 -3.10 27.57
CA ALA A 322 -4.12 -2.67 28.46
C ALA A 322 -4.77 -1.42 27.89
N ASP A 323 -6.08 -1.35 27.92
CA ASP A 323 -6.86 -0.21 27.41
C ASP A 323 -6.51 0.17 25.94
N GLY A 324 -6.27 -0.85 25.09
CA GLY A 324 -5.91 -0.67 23.69
C GLY A 324 -4.49 -0.18 23.42
N ARG A 325 -3.61 -0.17 24.44
CA ARG A 325 -2.21 0.24 24.33
C ARG A 325 -1.27 -0.89 24.70
N PHE A 326 -0.15 -0.97 24.00
CA PHE A 326 0.91 -1.93 24.27
C PHE A 326 1.52 -1.71 25.68
N THR A 327 1.85 -2.81 26.38
CA THR A 327 2.48 -2.78 27.72
C THR A 327 3.68 -3.70 27.86
N ALA A 328 3.73 -4.81 27.12
CA ALA A 328 4.84 -5.75 27.24
C ALA A 328 4.94 -6.71 26.04
N VAL A 329 6.15 -7.22 25.84
CA VAL A 329 6.40 -8.41 25.01
C VAL A 329 6.48 -9.64 25.90
N VAL A 330 5.81 -10.71 25.53
CA VAL A 330 5.98 -12.04 26.11
C VAL A 330 6.80 -12.90 25.14
N ALA A 331 7.93 -13.40 25.59
CA ALA A 331 8.80 -14.23 24.79
C ALA A 331 9.21 -15.49 25.55
N ARG A 332 9.37 -16.60 24.80
CA ARG A 332 9.87 -17.86 25.32
C ARG A 332 11.34 -18.01 24.97
N ASP A 333 12.15 -18.26 25.98
CA ASP A 333 13.56 -18.64 25.83
C ASP A 333 13.63 -20.04 25.24
N ARG A 334 14.28 -20.18 24.10
CA ARG A 334 14.38 -21.46 23.36
C ARG A 334 15.29 -22.47 24.03
N ASP A 335 16.30 -21.99 24.72
CA ASP A 335 17.29 -22.84 25.35
C ASP A 335 16.80 -23.39 26.70
N HIS A 336 16.05 -22.60 27.43
CA HIS A 336 15.57 -22.94 28.75
C HIS A 336 14.06 -23.28 28.81
N GLY A 337 13.31 -23.03 27.73
CA GLY A 337 11.86 -23.27 27.66
C GLY A 337 11.03 -22.34 28.54
N THR A 338 11.64 -21.39 29.25
CA THR A 338 10.96 -20.49 30.17
C THR A 338 10.35 -19.29 29.44
N THR A 339 9.15 -18.91 29.86
CA THR A 339 8.48 -17.71 29.32
C THR A 339 8.82 -16.51 30.19
N ARG A 340 9.18 -15.40 29.55
CA ARG A 340 9.56 -14.14 30.20
C ARG A 340 8.71 -13.00 29.67
N ARG A 341 8.37 -12.08 30.54
CA ARG A 341 7.65 -10.85 30.23
C ARG A 341 8.64 -9.68 30.24
N PHE A 342 8.61 -8.86 29.19
CA PHE A 342 9.44 -7.68 28.99
C PHE A 342 8.55 -6.44 28.90
N PRO A 343 8.31 -5.72 30.01
CA PRO A 343 7.56 -4.48 30.02
C PRO A 343 8.31 -3.41 29.21
N ALA A 344 7.57 -2.61 28.42
CA ALA A 344 8.15 -1.49 27.67
C ALA A 344 7.04 -0.51 27.22
N ALA A 345 7.43 0.71 26.87
CA ALA A 345 6.52 1.71 26.35
C ALA A 345 6.06 1.39 24.90
N ALA A 346 6.93 0.74 24.12
CA ALA A 346 6.64 0.32 22.76
C ALA A 346 7.47 -0.87 22.33
N VAL A 347 7.03 -1.54 21.25
CA VAL A 347 7.78 -2.55 20.53
C VAL A 347 7.91 -2.17 19.06
N PHE A 348 9.11 -2.29 18.52
CA PHE A 348 9.46 -2.07 17.12
C PHE A 348 9.87 -3.39 16.47
N VAL A 349 9.17 -3.79 15.41
CA VAL A 349 9.31 -5.11 14.77
C VAL A 349 10.12 -4.99 13.49
N PHE A 350 11.37 -5.46 13.51
CA PHE A 350 12.30 -5.41 12.37
C PHE A 350 12.76 -6.82 11.95
N ILE A 351 11.79 -7.64 11.54
CA ILE A 351 12.01 -9.02 11.07
C ILE A 351 12.02 -9.13 9.55
N GLY A 352 12.14 -7.98 8.88
CA GLY A 352 12.29 -7.85 7.44
C GLY A 352 11.03 -7.31 6.74
N LEU A 353 11.23 -6.98 5.46
CA LEU A 353 10.20 -6.56 4.53
C LEU A 353 10.08 -7.59 3.40
N GLN A 354 8.91 -7.63 2.79
CA GLN A 354 8.64 -8.43 1.60
C GLN A 354 8.13 -7.51 0.50
N PRO A 355 8.86 -7.37 -0.63
CA PRO A 355 8.39 -6.58 -1.76
C PRO A 355 7.23 -7.26 -2.48
N ASN A 356 6.28 -6.47 -2.94
CA ASN A 356 5.13 -6.95 -3.71
C ASN A 356 5.51 -7.07 -5.20
N SER A 357 6.41 -7.99 -5.55
CA SER A 357 6.98 -8.15 -6.89
C SER A 357 6.76 -9.53 -7.52
N ALA A 358 6.08 -10.45 -6.83
CA ALA A 358 5.97 -11.85 -7.24
C ALA A 358 5.26 -12.03 -8.61
N PHE A 359 4.33 -11.15 -8.95
CA PHE A 359 3.57 -11.19 -10.19
C PHE A 359 4.39 -10.95 -11.48
N LEU A 360 5.62 -10.44 -11.36
CA LEU A 360 6.52 -10.23 -12.50
C LEU A 360 7.26 -11.51 -12.96
N GLY A 361 6.94 -12.67 -12.40
CA GLY A 361 7.60 -13.92 -12.77
C GLY A 361 9.10 -13.96 -12.39
N ALA A 362 9.82 -14.92 -12.94
CA ALA A 362 11.25 -15.18 -12.62
C ALA A 362 12.23 -14.36 -13.48
N THR A 363 11.77 -13.77 -14.57
CA THR A 363 12.62 -13.10 -15.58
C THR A 363 13.15 -11.74 -15.12
N VAL A 364 12.45 -11.07 -14.19
CA VAL A 364 12.91 -9.79 -13.65
C VAL A 364 14.00 -10.02 -12.59
N GLN A 365 15.06 -9.23 -12.65
CA GLN A 365 16.15 -9.30 -11.68
C GLN A 365 15.74 -8.76 -10.31
N ARG A 366 16.07 -9.55 -9.26
CA ARG A 366 15.81 -9.22 -7.86
C ARG A 366 17.07 -9.42 -7.02
N ASN A 367 17.19 -8.64 -5.95
CA ASN A 367 18.21 -8.93 -4.93
C ASN A 367 17.78 -10.13 -4.04
N ALA A 368 18.65 -10.54 -3.11
CA ALA A 368 18.38 -11.65 -2.18
C ALA A 368 17.12 -11.44 -1.30
N GLY A 369 16.67 -10.20 -1.10
CA GLY A 369 15.43 -9.86 -0.38
C GLY A 369 14.18 -9.86 -1.26
N GLY A 370 14.30 -10.14 -2.56
CA GLY A 370 13.20 -10.12 -3.52
C GLY A 370 12.86 -8.74 -4.09
N PHE A 371 13.60 -7.70 -3.72
CA PHE A 371 13.40 -6.34 -4.23
C PHE A 371 13.90 -6.20 -5.68
N LEU A 372 13.16 -5.46 -6.50
CA LEU A 372 13.50 -5.24 -7.91
C LEU A 372 14.81 -4.45 -8.04
N ILE A 373 15.73 -4.97 -8.83
CA ILE A 373 16.95 -4.26 -9.21
C ILE A 373 16.62 -3.37 -10.40
N THR A 374 16.98 -2.07 -10.28
CA THR A 374 16.76 -1.07 -11.32
C THR A 374 18.07 -0.40 -11.70
N SER A 375 18.12 0.07 -12.95
CA SER A 375 19.12 1.03 -13.40
C SER A 375 18.97 2.39 -12.69
N PRO A 376 19.91 3.33 -12.85
CA PRO A 376 19.72 4.71 -12.40
C PRO A 376 18.51 5.42 -13.04
N THR A 377 18.02 4.92 -14.17
CA THR A 377 16.83 5.40 -14.89
C THR A 377 15.54 4.71 -14.43
N MET A 378 15.55 4.02 -13.29
CA MET A 378 14.42 3.27 -12.72
C MET A 378 13.93 2.08 -13.56
N GLU A 379 14.56 1.75 -14.66
CA GLU A 379 14.20 0.63 -15.52
C GLU A 379 14.69 -0.69 -14.91
N THR A 380 13.86 -1.72 -14.99
CA THR A 380 14.19 -3.08 -14.54
C THR A 380 14.98 -3.84 -15.61
N SER A 381 15.19 -5.15 -15.42
CA SER A 381 15.78 -6.01 -16.46
C SER A 381 14.81 -6.36 -17.60
N ILE A 382 13.53 -5.99 -17.49
CA ILE A 382 12.52 -6.14 -18.54
C ILE A 382 12.37 -4.78 -19.22
N PRO A 383 12.65 -4.66 -20.53
CA PRO A 383 12.49 -3.42 -21.29
C PRO A 383 11.08 -2.86 -21.15
N GLY A 384 10.94 -1.54 -20.96
CA GLY A 384 9.65 -0.88 -20.77
C GLY A 384 9.03 -1.06 -19.37
N VAL A 385 9.62 -1.90 -18.51
CA VAL A 385 9.15 -2.06 -17.13
C VAL A 385 10.05 -1.29 -16.17
N PHE A 386 9.48 -0.28 -15.54
CA PHE A 386 10.12 0.58 -14.53
C PHE A 386 9.65 0.21 -13.13
N ALA A 387 10.44 0.51 -12.09
CA ALA A 387 10.03 0.32 -10.72
C ALA A 387 10.32 1.56 -9.87
N ALA A 388 9.41 1.86 -8.91
CA ALA A 388 9.48 3.04 -8.07
C ALA A 388 9.04 2.75 -6.63
N GLY A 389 9.65 3.43 -5.66
CA GLY A 389 9.34 3.31 -4.24
C GLY A 389 9.82 1.99 -3.63
N ASP A 390 9.11 1.52 -2.62
CA ASP A 390 9.59 0.49 -1.69
C ASP A 390 9.70 -0.92 -2.27
N VAL A 391 9.18 -1.18 -3.45
CA VAL A 391 9.38 -2.44 -4.19
C VAL A 391 10.81 -2.56 -4.74
N ARG A 392 11.52 -1.44 -4.85
CA ARG A 392 12.85 -1.31 -5.46
C ARG A 392 13.98 -1.57 -4.45
N SER A 393 15.03 -2.23 -4.90
CA SER A 393 16.30 -2.33 -4.19
C SER A 393 16.93 -0.94 -4.03
N GLY A 394 17.45 -0.64 -2.85
CA GLY A 394 18.05 0.67 -2.54
C GLY A 394 17.05 1.79 -2.20
N SER A 395 15.74 1.51 -2.17
CA SER A 395 14.77 2.47 -1.63
C SER A 395 15.00 2.72 -0.14
N THR A 396 14.84 3.97 0.29
CA THR A 396 14.99 4.38 1.71
C THR A 396 13.78 4.03 2.56
N LYS A 397 12.71 3.50 1.97
CA LYS A 397 11.43 3.16 2.65
C LYS A 397 10.78 4.38 3.33
N GLN A 398 10.94 5.55 2.72
CA GLN A 398 10.36 6.82 3.16
C GLN A 398 9.37 7.36 2.12
N LEU A 399 8.29 8.01 2.59
CA LEU A 399 7.23 8.54 1.75
C LEU A 399 7.75 9.55 0.72
N GLY A 400 8.55 10.52 1.16
CA GLY A 400 9.13 11.54 0.27
C GLY A 400 10.04 10.95 -0.81
N SER A 401 10.82 9.92 -0.45
CA SER A 401 11.66 9.16 -1.39
C SER A 401 10.81 8.39 -2.40
N ALA A 402 9.74 7.75 -1.96
CA ALA A 402 8.81 7.03 -2.86
C ALA A 402 8.15 7.97 -3.87
N VAL A 403 7.76 9.18 -3.46
CA VAL A 403 7.23 10.23 -4.34
C VAL A 403 8.28 10.62 -5.39
N GLY A 404 9.52 10.87 -4.96
CA GLY A 404 10.64 11.20 -5.86
C GLY A 404 10.95 10.09 -6.86
N ASP A 405 10.94 8.83 -6.39
CA ASP A 405 11.12 7.65 -7.27
C ASP A 405 10.01 7.57 -8.33
N GLY A 406 8.73 7.79 -7.94
CA GLY A 406 7.60 7.78 -8.86
C GLY A 406 7.70 8.83 -9.96
N ILE A 407 8.10 10.06 -9.59
CA ILE A 407 8.34 11.15 -10.55
C ILE A 407 9.49 10.78 -11.50
N THR A 408 10.60 10.27 -10.95
CA THR A 408 11.77 9.89 -11.76
C THR A 408 11.42 8.76 -12.72
N ALA A 409 10.74 7.72 -12.25
CA ALA A 409 10.32 6.60 -13.09
C ALA A 409 9.44 7.09 -14.25
N LEU A 410 8.48 7.97 -13.98
CA LEU A 410 7.63 8.50 -15.05
C LEU A 410 8.41 9.32 -16.08
N LEU A 411 9.31 10.21 -15.65
CA LEU A 411 10.11 10.99 -16.59
C LEU A 411 10.99 10.12 -17.48
N MET A 412 11.46 8.97 -16.95
CA MET A 412 12.20 8.00 -17.76
C MET A 412 11.26 7.19 -18.67
N THR A 413 10.09 6.79 -18.17
CA THR A 413 9.04 6.15 -18.97
C THR A 413 8.63 7.03 -20.16
N ARG A 414 8.44 8.34 -19.95
CA ARG A 414 8.13 9.26 -21.06
C ARG A 414 9.19 9.20 -22.18
N ARG A 415 10.48 9.20 -21.81
CA ARG A 415 11.56 9.06 -22.82
C ARG A 415 11.48 7.75 -23.59
N HIS A 416 11.13 6.65 -22.88
CA HIS A 416 10.91 5.36 -23.52
C HIS A 416 9.74 5.41 -24.51
N LEU A 417 8.62 6.00 -24.15
CA LEU A 417 7.45 6.18 -25.02
C LEU A 417 7.76 7.05 -26.26
N GLU A 418 8.54 8.13 -26.11
CA GLU A 418 8.98 8.96 -27.23
C GLU A 418 9.76 8.15 -28.30
N PHE A 419 10.60 7.19 -27.88
CA PHE A 419 11.28 6.28 -28.79
C PHE A 419 10.34 5.30 -29.51
N HIS A 420 9.30 4.82 -28.82
CA HIS A 420 8.29 3.94 -29.41
C HIS A 420 7.45 4.67 -30.47
N HIS A 421 6.97 5.87 -30.16
CA HIS A 421 6.19 6.67 -31.12
C HIS A 421 6.97 7.10 -32.34
N HIS A 422 8.29 7.27 -32.26
CA HIS A 422 9.14 7.62 -33.42
C HIS A 422 9.47 6.42 -34.30
N LYS A 423 9.33 5.18 -33.81
CA LYS A 423 9.50 3.95 -34.62
C LYS A 423 8.25 3.54 -35.37
N ALA A 424 7.06 4.01 -35.01
CA ALA A 424 5.86 3.75 -35.77
C ALA A 424 5.99 4.41 -37.14
N PRO A 425 5.88 3.67 -38.28
CA PRO A 425 5.91 4.27 -39.60
C PRO A 425 4.77 5.27 -39.69
N ALA A 426 5.09 6.49 -40.16
CA ALA A 426 4.07 7.48 -40.49
C ALA A 426 3.04 6.79 -41.37
N LEU A 427 1.80 6.66 -40.92
CA LEU A 427 0.69 6.18 -41.73
C LEU A 427 0.62 7.11 -42.95
N THR A 428 1.10 6.64 -44.07
CA THR A 428 0.91 7.31 -45.34
C THR A 428 -0.59 7.36 -45.59
N GLU A 429 -1.18 8.53 -45.42
CA GLU A 429 -2.52 8.83 -45.91
C GLU A 429 -2.52 8.59 -47.40
N THR A 430 -3.22 7.55 -47.86
CA THR A 430 -3.62 7.35 -49.27
C THR A 430 -5.08 7.72 -49.43
#